data_dbd7230ef5756a41043b957c3785ef5d
#
_entry.id   dbd7230ef5756a41043b957c3785ef5d
#
_cell.length_a   1.000
_cell.length_b   1.000
_cell.length_c   1.000
_cell.angle_alpha   90.00
_cell.angle_beta   90.00
_cell.angle_gamma   90.00
#
_symmetry.space_group_name_H-M   'P 1'
#
loop_
_entity.id
_entity.type
_entity.pdbx_description
1 polymer ?
#
loop_
_entity_poly.entity_id
_entity_poly.type
_entity_poly.pdbx_seq_one_letter_code
_entity_poly.pdbx_strand_id
1 'polypeptide(L)'
;MNNNKKSNKKLLYTVLFVVYLAFLIYFLFFSDLFGRTVVHDEYRYNITPFLEIKRFWRVLLEGDWLPFLINVCGNVILFMPFGYMFGVFIEGRETSPVLGYIDTFVAAFLFCLIVETCQLMTKVGVFDVDDLLLNVSGAILGYVAFRISKRMKKDKGKRK
;
A
#
# COMPACT_ATOMS: atom_id res chain seq x y z
N MET A 1 -1.69 -32.68 15.47
CA MET A 1 -2.01 -31.40 16.16
C MET A 1 -1.35 -30.16 15.59
N ASN A 2 -0.24 -30.26 14.84
CA ASN A 2 0.50 -29.09 14.31
C ASN A 2 -0.12 -28.50 13.01
N ASN A 3 -0.78 -29.29 12.17
CA ASN A 3 -1.37 -28.84 10.90
C ASN A 3 -2.57 -27.91 11.11
N ASN A 4 -3.44 -28.17 12.09
CA ASN A 4 -4.60 -27.32 12.38
C ASN A 4 -4.20 -25.92 12.86
N LYS A 5 -3.14 -25.80 13.68
CA LYS A 5 -2.63 -24.49 14.13
C LYS A 5 -2.08 -23.65 12.98
N LYS A 6 -1.43 -24.27 11.99
CA LYS A 6 -0.88 -23.59 10.81
C LYS A 6 -2.00 -23.16 9.85
N SER A 7 -3.02 -24.00 9.68
CA SER A 7 -4.22 -23.69 8.89
C SER A 7 -5.01 -22.52 9.47
N ASN A 8 -5.26 -22.52 10.78
CA ASN A 8 -6.00 -21.46 11.45
C ASN A 8 -5.27 -20.09 11.40
N LYS A 9 -3.93 -20.10 11.49
CA LYS A 9 -3.17 -18.85 11.32
C LYS A 9 -3.27 -18.30 9.90
N LYS A 10 -3.19 -19.16 8.89
CA LYS A 10 -3.33 -18.74 7.50
C LYS A 10 -4.72 -18.15 7.24
N LEU A 11 -5.76 -18.80 7.74
CA LEU A 11 -7.14 -18.33 7.64
C LEU A 11 -7.28 -16.94 8.30
N LEU A 12 -6.74 -16.75 9.51
CA LEU A 12 -6.77 -15.48 10.21
C LEU A 12 -6.11 -14.35 9.38
N TYR A 13 -4.90 -14.60 8.85
CA TYR A 13 -4.23 -13.61 8.00
C TYR A 13 -5.02 -13.31 6.73
N THR A 14 -5.67 -14.32 6.12
CA THR A 14 -6.53 -14.11 4.95
C THR A 14 -7.72 -13.21 5.29
N VAL A 15 -8.41 -13.49 6.39
CA VAL A 15 -9.56 -12.66 6.84
C VAL A 15 -9.11 -11.23 7.12
N LEU A 16 -8.01 -11.05 7.86
CA LEU A 16 -7.46 -9.72 8.15
C LEU A 16 -7.09 -8.96 6.87
N PHE A 17 -6.53 -9.66 5.88
CA PHE A 17 -6.18 -9.03 4.60
C PHE A 17 -7.41 -8.60 3.81
N VAL A 18 -8.45 -9.45 3.76
CA VAL A 18 -9.71 -9.10 3.08
C VAL A 18 -10.37 -7.88 3.74
N VAL A 19 -10.44 -7.86 5.08
CA VAL A 19 -10.97 -6.71 5.83
C VAL A 19 -10.14 -5.45 5.57
N TYR A 20 -8.82 -5.58 5.57
CA TYR A 20 -7.92 -4.48 5.23
C TYR A 20 -8.12 -3.98 3.79
N LEU A 21 -8.26 -4.88 2.80
CA LEU A 21 -8.52 -4.47 1.41
C LEU A 21 -9.87 -3.74 1.28
N ALA A 22 -10.91 -4.21 1.97
CA ALA A 22 -12.20 -3.52 1.99
C ALA A 22 -12.08 -2.10 2.57
N PHE A 23 -11.34 -1.96 3.68
CA PHE A 23 -11.02 -0.66 4.29
C PHE A 23 -10.21 0.23 3.33
N LEU A 24 -9.18 -0.33 2.70
CA LEU A 24 -8.33 0.39 1.74
C LEU A 24 -9.15 0.90 0.55
N ILE A 25 -10.01 0.05 -0.05
CA ILE A 25 -10.90 0.44 -1.14
C ILE A 25 -11.86 1.54 -0.69
N TYR A 26 -12.44 1.41 0.51
CA TYR A 26 -13.30 2.46 1.07
C TYR A 26 -12.55 3.80 1.15
N PHE A 27 -11.34 3.80 1.70
CA PHE A 27 -10.54 5.02 1.80
C PHE A 27 -10.19 5.62 0.44
N LEU A 28 -9.80 4.79 -0.53
CA LEU A 28 -9.37 5.24 -1.85
C LEU A 28 -10.53 5.78 -2.71
N PHE A 29 -11.77 5.36 -2.48
CA PHE A 29 -12.91 5.76 -3.31
C PHE A 29 -13.91 6.69 -2.61
N PHE A 30 -13.99 6.66 -1.28
CA PHE A 30 -15.08 7.32 -0.55
C PHE A 30 -14.58 8.28 0.55
N SER A 31 -13.28 8.46 0.74
CA SER A 31 -12.75 9.31 1.80
C SER A 31 -12.70 10.77 1.36
N ASP A 32 -13.36 11.63 2.13
CA ASP A 32 -13.27 13.10 1.98
C ASP A 32 -11.85 13.61 2.21
N LEU A 33 -11.05 12.92 3.02
CA LEU A 33 -9.66 13.27 3.31
C LEU A 33 -8.77 13.33 2.07
N PHE A 34 -9.10 12.52 1.05
CA PHE A 34 -8.40 12.49 -0.23
C PHE A 34 -9.17 13.19 -1.35
N GLY A 35 -10.23 13.96 -1.01
CA GLY A 35 -11.04 14.68 -2.00
C GLY A 35 -11.78 13.78 -2.99
N ARG A 36 -12.12 12.54 -2.58
CA ARG A 36 -12.72 11.51 -3.44
C ARG A 36 -14.25 11.49 -3.48
N THR A 37 -14.91 12.45 -2.83
CA THR A 37 -16.39 12.50 -2.77
C THR A 37 -17.03 13.26 -3.92
N VAL A 38 -16.23 13.96 -4.72
CA VAL A 38 -16.72 14.75 -5.86
C VAL A 38 -16.51 13.98 -7.16
N VAL A 39 -17.62 13.68 -7.85
CA VAL A 39 -17.58 13.17 -9.22
C VAL A 39 -17.36 14.37 -10.16
N HIS A 40 -16.33 14.30 -10.98
CA HIS A 40 -15.96 15.37 -11.91
C HIS A 40 -16.64 15.16 -13.27
N ASP A 41 -16.94 16.27 -13.97
CA ASP A 41 -17.54 16.20 -15.31
C ASP A 41 -16.54 15.67 -16.35
N GLU A 42 -15.24 15.94 -16.14
CA GLU A 42 -14.17 15.58 -17.06
C GLU A 42 -13.22 14.52 -16.44
N TYR A 43 -12.56 13.76 -17.33
CA TYR A 43 -11.49 12.87 -16.93
C TYR A 43 -10.26 13.68 -16.49
N ARG A 44 -9.79 13.44 -15.26
CA ARG A 44 -8.64 14.14 -14.70
C ARG A 44 -7.50 13.16 -14.50
N TYR A 45 -6.32 13.52 -15.00
CA TYR A 45 -5.12 12.68 -14.85
C TYR A 45 -3.86 13.54 -14.74
N ASN A 46 -2.93 13.05 -13.97
CA ASN A 46 -1.55 13.56 -13.86
C ASN A 46 -0.58 12.41 -14.17
N ILE A 47 0.11 12.50 -15.29
CA ILE A 47 1.14 11.52 -15.71
C ILE A 47 2.55 12.07 -15.55
N THR A 48 2.71 13.26 -14.97
CA THR A 48 4.01 13.88 -14.74
C THR A 48 4.54 13.46 -13.38
N PRO A 49 5.61 12.63 -13.32
CA PRO A 49 6.15 12.15 -12.05
C PRO A 49 6.65 13.30 -11.17
N PHE A 50 6.43 13.17 -9.87
CA PHE A 50 6.84 14.11 -8.82
C PHE A 50 6.17 15.49 -8.87
N LEU A 51 5.11 15.68 -9.67
CA LEU A 51 4.42 16.96 -9.76
C LEU A 51 3.67 17.27 -8.45
N GLU A 52 2.83 16.34 -8.00
CA GLU A 52 2.03 16.47 -6.79
C GLU A 52 2.91 16.41 -5.53
N ILE A 53 3.89 15.50 -5.50
CA ILE A 53 4.84 15.42 -4.39
C ILE A 53 5.58 16.75 -4.20
N LYS A 54 6.05 17.39 -5.27
CA LYS A 54 6.70 18.71 -5.21
C LYS A 54 5.72 19.81 -4.78
N ARG A 55 4.45 19.72 -5.21
CA ARG A 55 3.42 20.67 -4.80
C ARG A 55 3.20 20.59 -3.29
N PHE A 56 2.95 19.40 -2.75
CA PHE A 56 2.75 19.22 -1.31
C PHE A 56 3.99 19.53 -0.49
N TRP A 57 5.18 19.25 -1.02
CA TRP A 57 6.44 19.65 -0.38
C TRP A 57 6.57 21.16 -0.26
N ARG A 58 6.17 21.92 -1.29
CA ARG A 58 6.18 23.39 -1.25
C ARG A 58 5.20 23.93 -0.19
N VAL A 59 3.98 23.39 -0.17
CA VAL A 59 2.96 23.77 0.83
C VAL A 59 3.44 23.47 2.26
N LEU A 60 4.16 22.35 2.46
CA LEU A 60 4.82 22.05 3.73
C LEU A 60 5.84 23.12 4.13
N LEU A 61 6.65 23.60 3.19
CA LEU A 61 7.64 24.66 3.44
C LEU A 61 6.99 26.02 3.73
N GLU A 62 5.78 26.26 3.25
CA GLU A 62 4.96 27.45 3.55
C GLU A 62 4.28 27.37 4.94
N GLY A 63 4.45 26.26 5.65
CA GLY A 63 3.97 26.07 7.03
C GLY A 63 2.68 25.25 7.15
N ASP A 64 2.05 24.83 6.05
CA ASP A 64 0.88 23.94 6.07
C ASP A 64 1.32 22.49 5.86
N TRP A 65 1.50 21.78 6.96
CA TRP A 65 1.98 20.40 6.98
C TRP A 65 0.88 19.35 6.71
N LEU A 66 -0.38 19.71 6.88
CA LEU A 66 -1.48 18.76 6.83
C LEU A 66 -1.70 18.14 5.44
N PRO A 67 -1.70 18.91 4.32
CA PRO A 67 -1.80 18.33 2.98
C PRO A 67 -0.67 17.36 2.65
N PHE A 68 0.56 17.66 3.07
CA PHE A 68 1.71 16.77 2.89
C PHE A 68 1.53 15.46 3.68
N LEU A 69 1.12 15.56 4.94
CA LEU A 69 0.90 14.40 5.79
C LEU A 69 -0.20 13.48 5.21
N ILE A 70 -1.32 14.05 4.76
CA ILE A 70 -2.43 13.27 4.21
C ILE A 70 -2.05 12.65 2.87
N ASN A 71 -1.59 13.44 1.90
CA ASN A 71 -1.43 12.99 0.53
C ASN A 71 -0.11 12.24 0.29
N VAL A 72 0.98 12.60 0.95
CA VAL A 72 2.27 11.93 0.75
C VAL A 72 2.47 10.82 1.78
N CYS A 73 2.44 11.16 3.07
CA CYS A 73 2.67 10.16 4.12
C CYS A 73 1.49 9.18 4.24
N GLY A 74 0.25 9.66 4.03
CA GLY A 74 -0.96 8.86 4.09
C GLY A 74 -0.95 7.73 3.07
N ASN A 75 -0.64 8.00 1.81
CA ASN A 75 -0.53 6.98 0.76
C ASN A 75 0.51 5.91 1.10
N VAL A 76 1.69 6.33 1.56
CA VAL A 76 2.75 5.41 1.99
C VAL A 76 2.27 4.54 3.16
N ILE A 77 1.72 5.15 4.22
CA ILE A 77 1.30 4.43 5.43
C ILE A 77 0.15 3.48 5.15
N LEU A 78 -0.82 3.90 4.33
CA LEU A 78 -1.96 3.06 3.97
C LEU A 78 -1.54 1.78 3.24
N PHE A 79 -0.47 1.80 2.44
CA PHE A 79 0.00 0.64 1.70
C PHE A 79 1.06 -0.21 2.42
N MET A 80 1.61 0.24 3.56
CA MET A 80 2.51 -0.59 4.36
C MET A 80 1.89 -1.92 4.81
N PRO A 81 0.63 -1.98 5.32
CA PRO A 81 0.00 -3.25 5.67
C PRO A 81 -0.14 -4.18 4.45
N PHE A 82 -0.41 -3.64 3.24
CA PHE A 82 -0.47 -4.44 2.02
C PHE A 82 0.82 -5.24 1.81
N GLY A 83 1.97 -4.56 1.81
CA GLY A 83 3.26 -5.21 1.59
C GLY A 83 3.65 -6.17 2.70
N TYR A 84 3.35 -5.83 3.97
CA TYR A 84 3.59 -6.73 5.10
C TYR A 84 2.80 -8.03 4.97
N MET A 85 1.49 -7.93 4.72
CA MET A 85 0.61 -9.09 4.64
C MET A 85 0.88 -9.91 3.38
N PHE A 86 1.19 -9.25 2.25
CA PHE A 86 1.62 -9.93 1.04
C PHE A 86 2.88 -10.77 1.30
N GLY A 87 3.87 -10.22 2.03
CA GLY A 87 5.05 -10.96 2.47
C GLY A 87 4.73 -12.21 3.29
N VAL A 88 3.70 -12.16 4.16
CA VAL A 88 3.21 -13.34 4.89
C VAL A 88 2.64 -14.40 3.93
N PHE A 89 1.94 -13.99 2.87
CA PHE A 89 1.33 -14.93 1.91
C PHE A 89 2.35 -15.62 1.00
N ILE A 90 3.40 -14.90 0.59
CA ILE A 90 4.45 -15.48 -0.26
C ILE A 90 5.54 -16.20 0.55
N GLU A 91 5.46 -16.15 1.90
CA GLU A 91 6.43 -16.80 2.77
C GLU A 91 6.55 -18.31 2.44
N GLY A 92 7.78 -18.72 2.11
CA GLY A 92 8.10 -20.09 1.75
C GLY A 92 7.90 -20.45 0.27
N ARG A 93 7.41 -19.52 -0.55
CA ARG A 93 7.37 -19.65 -2.02
C ARG A 93 8.58 -19.00 -2.69
N GLU A 94 9.07 -17.93 -2.10
CA GLU A 94 10.23 -17.19 -2.59
C GLU A 94 11.52 -18.01 -2.46
N THR A 95 12.26 -18.15 -3.54
CA THR A 95 13.58 -18.81 -3.56
C THR A 95 14.69 -17.87 -3.10
N SER A 96 14.47 -16.57 -3.18
CA SER A 96 15.41 -15.55 -2.69
C SER A 96 14.66 -14.32 -2.14
N PRO A 97 15.30 -13.53 -1.25
CA PRO A 97 14.75 -12.26 -0.78
C PRO A 97 14.42 -11.28 -1.89
N VAL A 98 15.24 -11.25 -2.95
CA VAL A 98 15.07 -10.34 -4.09
C VAL A 98 13.77 -10.62 -4.83
N LEU A 99 13.44 -11.91 -5.06
CA LEU A 99 12.18 -12.29 -5.69
C LEU A 99 10.98 -11.80 -4.87
N GLY A 100 11.03 -11.89 -3.55
CA GLY A 100 9.95 -11.38 -2.71
C GLY A 100 9.75 -9.86 -2.81
N TYR A 101 10.82 -9.08 -3.02
CA TYR A 101 10.68 -7.64 -3.33
C TYR A 101 10.04 -7.42 -4.70
N ILE A 102 10.46 -8.18 -5.71
CA ILE A 102 9.90 -8.09 -7.07
C ILE A 102 8.42 -8.47 -7.06
N ASP A 103 8.06 -9.58 -6.41
CA ASP A 103 6.67 -10.04 -6.30
C ASP A 103 5.81 -8.99 -5.61
N THR A 104 6.30 -8.39 -4.52
CA THR A 104 5.59 -7.34 -3.79
C THR A 104 5.44 -6.08 -4.63
N PHE A 105 6.49 -5.67 -5.34
CA PHE A 105 6.45 -4.53 -6.26
C PHE A 105 5.40 -4.75 -7.35
N VAL A 106 5.44 -5.88 -8.04
CA VAL A 106 4.51 -6.21 -9.13
C VAL A 106 3.07 -6.26 -8.62
N ALA A 107 2.83 -6.94 -7.49
CA ALA A 107 1.49 -7.03 -6.92
C ALA A 107 0.94 -5.66 -6.52
N ALA A 108 1.74 -4.84 -5.84
CA ALA A 108 1.34 -3.49 -5.44
C ALA A 108 1.12 -2.59 -6.65
N PHE A 109 2.02 -2.62 -7.63
CA PHE A 109 1.91 -1.84 -8.86
C PHE A 109 0.62 -2.16 -9.63
N LEU A 110 0.34 -3.44 -9.85
CA LEU A 110 -0.89 -3.86 -10.56
C LEU A 110 -2.15 -3.48 -9.78
N PHE A 111 -2.14 -3.68 -8.47
CA PHE A 111 -3.27 -3.28 -7.62
C PHE A 111 -3.52 -1.77 -7.69
N CYS A 112 -2.48 -0.94 -7.52
CA CYS A 112 -2.59 0.51 -7.60
C CYS A 112 -3.03 0.97 -8.99
N LEU A 113 -2.47 0.38 -10.06
CA LEU A 113 -2.85 0.72 -11.42
C LEU A 113 -4.34 0.43 -11.69
N ILE A 114 -4.87 -0.68 -11.18
CA ILE A 114 -6.30 -1.00 -11.25
C ILE A 114 -7.12 0.06 -10.50
N VAL A 115 -6.72 0.41 -9.28
CA VAL A 115 -7.41 1.43 -8.47
C VAL A 115 -7.45 2.76 -9.21
N GLU A 116 -6.31 3.27 -9.67
CA GLU A 116 -6.19 4.54 -10.38
C GLU A 116 -7.01 4.54 -11.69
N THR A 117 -6.99 3.41 -12.42
CA THR A 117 -7.82 3.25 -13.62
C THR A 117 -9.32 3.28 -13.28
N CYS A 118 -9.74 2.62 -12.22
CA CYS A 118 -11.12 2.66 -11.75
C CYS A 118 -11.53 4.07 -11.32
N GLN A 119 -10.67 4.81 -10.63
CA GLN A 119 -10.93 6.20 -10.23
C GLN A 119 -11.08 7.12 -11.46
N LEU A 120 -10.24 6.94 -12.47
CA LEU A 120 -10.36 7.66 -13.74
C LEU A 120 -11.70 7.34 -14.43
N MET A 121 -12.05 6.05 -14.56
CA MET A 121 -13.28 5.61 -15.24
C MET A 121 -14.55 6.07 -14.52
N THR A 122 -14.54 6.06 -13.20
CA THR A 122 -15.67 6.52 -12.37
C THR A 122 -15.68 8.03 -12.18
N LYS A 123 -14.64 8.73 -12.63
CA LYS A 123 -14.44 10.18 -12.44
C LYS A 123 -14.41 10.60 -10.95
N VAL A 124 -14.14 9.66 -10.07
CA VAL A 124 -13.98 9.86 -8.63
C VAL A 124 -12.49 10.07 -8.33
N GLY A 125 -12.05 11.30 -8.37
CA GLY A 125 -10.63 11.65 -8.16
C GLY A 125 -9.86 11.90 -9.47
N VAL A 126 -8.55 11.76 -9.38
CA VAL A 126 -7.59 12.03 -10.46
C VAL A 126 -6.69 10.82 -10.59
N PHE A 127 -6.52 10.29 -11.79
CA PHE A 127 -5.45 9.31 -12.03
C PHE A 127 -4.10 9.99 -11.80
N ASP A 128 -3.33 9.56 -10.82
CA ASP A 128 -2.08 10.20 -10.46
C ASP A 128 -0.92 9.21 -10.35
N VAL A 129 0.12 9.44 -11.16
CA VAL A 129 1.33 8.62 -11.14
C VAL A 129 2.10 8.77 -9.83
N ASP A 130 1.99 9.90 -9.14
CA ASP A 130 2.64 10.09 -7.84
C ASP A 130 1.97 9.26 -6.75
N ASP A 131 0.64 9.12 -6.76
CA ASP A 131 -0.09 8.23 -5.86
C ASP A 131 0.36 6.78 -6.08
N LEU A 132 0.51 6.35 -7.34
CA LEU A 132 1.02 5.02 -7.67
C LEU A 132 2.45 4.81 -7.13
N LEU A 133 3.34 5.79 -7.28
CA LEU A 133 4.71 5.73 -6.75
C LEU A 133 4.73 5.65 -5.22
N LEU A 134 3.91 6.47 -4.54
CA LEU A 134 3.82 6.51 -3.08
C LEU A 134 3.25 5.21 -2.51
N ASN A 135 2.18 4.70 -3.10
CA ASN A 135 1.51 3.47 -2.70
C ASN A 135 2.43 2.25 -2.85
N VAL A 136 3.12 2.13 -3.98
CA VAL A 136 4.10 1.06 -4.22
C VAL A 136 5.27 1.17 -3.24
N SER A 137 5.77 2.39 -2.97
CA SER A 137 6.82 2.62 -1.98
C SER A 137 6.38 2.18 -0.59
N GLY A 138 5.14 2.48 -0.19
CA GLY A 138 4.53 2.01 1.04
C GLY A 138 4.49 0.49 1.15
N ALA A 139 4.07 -0.19 0.08
CA ALA A 139 4.05 -1.65 0.03
C ALA A 139 5.46 -2.25 0.18
N ILE A 140 6.46 -1.68 -0.47
CA ILE A 140 7.86 -2.11 -0.32
C ILE A 140 8.35 -1.92 1.12
N LEU A 141 8.06 -0.79 1.75
CA LEU A 141 8.39 -0.55 3.16
C LEU A 141 7.69 -1.56 4.08
N GLY A 142 6.43 -1.89 3.81
CA GLY A 142 5.70 -2.94 4.50
C GLY A 142 6.36 -4.32 4.38
N TYR A 143 6.81 -4.69 3.19
CA TYR A 143 7.55 -5.93 2.97
C TYR A 143 8.90 -5.92 3.71
N VAL A 144 9.62 -4.79 3.73
CA VAL A 144 10.83 -4.64 4.56
C VAL A 144 10.52 -4.91 6.03
N ALA A 145 9.45 -4.33 6.58
CA ALA A 145 9.03 -4.57 7.95
C ALA A 145 8.71 -6.06 8.22
N PHE A 146 8.06 -6.75 7.27
CA PHE A 146 7.85 -8.19 7.32
C PHE A 146 9.19 -8.95 7.39
N ARG A 147 10.15 -8.63 6.54
CA ARG A 147 11.48 -9.27 6.52
C ARG A 147 12.24 -9.07 7.82
N ILE A 148 12.20 -7.87 8.39
CA ILE A 148 12.81 -7.57 9.69
C ILE A 148 12.15 -8.42 10.79
N SER A 149 10.81 -8.45 10.84
CA SER A 149 10.07 -9.21 11.85
C SER A 149 10.37 -10.70 11.79
N LYS A 150 10.51 -11.25 10.57
CA LYS A 150 10.89 -12.65 10.33
C LYS A 150 12.31 -12.96 10.86
N ARG A 151 13.26 -12.06 10.59
CA ARG A 151 14.65 -12.19 11.05
C ARG A 151 14.73 -12.20 12.58
N MET A 152 14.06 -11.24 13.23
CA MET A 152 14.01 -11.15 14.70
C MET A 152 13.43 -12.41 15.36
N LYS A 153 12.38 -13.01 14.77
CA LYS A 153 11.80 -14.27 15.27
C LYS A 153 12.77 -15.45 15.16
N LYS A 154 13.53 -15.54 14.06
CA LYS A 154 14.52 -16.57 13.85
C LYS A 154 15.67 -16.49 14.86
N ASP A 155 16.15 -15.28 15.15
CA ASP A 155 17.24 -15.06 16.09
C ASP A 155 16.84 -15.36 17.55
N LYS A 156 15.60 -15.03 17.94
CA LYS A 156 15.04 -15.42 19.25
C LYS A 156 14.88 -16.93 19.42
N GLY A 157 14.57 -17.64 18.34
CA GLY A 157 14.46 -19.11 18.37
C GLY A 157 15.80 -19.85 18.48
N LYS A 158 16.92 -19.19 18.12
CA LYS A 158 18.28 -19.74 18.25
C LYS A 158 18.91 -19.54 19.64
N ARG A 159 18.34 -18.62 20.44
CA ARG A 159 18.85 -18.28 21.78
C ARG A 159 18.17 -19.06 22.91
N LYS A 160 17.19 -19.89 22.57
CA LYS A 160 16.53 -20.85 23.46
C LYS A 160 16.99 -22.27 23.16
#